data_f9a77811b6fe2e0d782db248d0d88f2c
#
_entry.id   f9a77811b6fe2e0d782db248d0d88f2c
#
_cell.length_a   1.000
_cell.length_b   1.000
_cell.length_c   1.000
_cell.angle_alpha   90.00
_cell.angle_beta   90.00
_cell.angle_gamma   90.00
#
_symmetry.space_group_name_H-M   'P 1'
#
loop_
_entity.id
_entity.type
_entity.pdbx_description
1 polymer ?
#
loop_
_entity_poly.entity_id
_entity_poly.type
_entity_poly.pdbx_seq_one_letter_code
_entity_poly.pdbx_strand_id
1 'polypeptide(L)'
;ADEIFGGYPWFYRDELNDREFFPWINNIEYRQSLLNEDIQNKINLKQIVENAYTNTINELPEKDREDKYKVLFYINMTHFAQCLLERKDRMTMYSSVEARVPFVDTKLIEYLWNLPFDYKYRNNTEKYLLREAFKGIIPDEILYRKKNPYPKTHNPQFLESVSKLLKERLENKNSKLYKIFSIDKINDLLESKDDDMLPWYGQLMTKPQLIAYLYEFDLWLGGDEIEIDI
;
A
#
# COMPACT_ATOMS: atom_id res chain seq x y z
N ALA A 1 13.66 -6.22 -1.21
CA ALA A 1 14.81 -5.35 -1.57
C ALA A 1 14.38 -3.92 -1.85
N ASP A 2 13.22 -3.69 -2.47
CA ASP A 2 12.71 -2.33 -2.72
C ASP A 2 12.50 -1.55 -1.42
N GLU A 3 12.13 -2.26 -0.35
CA GLU A 3 11.82 -1.71 0.96
C GLU A 3 13.03 -1.07 1.64
N ILE A 4 14.18 -1.74 1.59
CA ILE A 4 15.37 -1.34 2.36
C ILE A 4 16.46 -0.67 1.52
N PHE A 5 16.48 -0.89 0.20
CA PHE A 5 17.44 -0.29 -0.72
C PHE A 5 16.86 0.87 -1.54
N GLY A 6 15.72 1.42 -1.14
CA GLY A 6 15.16 2.60 -1.80
C GLY A 6 14.67 2.36 -3.23
N GLY A 7 14.05 1.21 -3.49
CA GLY A 7 13.59 0.86 -4.84
C GLY A 7 12.20 1.38 -5.20
N TYR A 8 11.45 1.95 -4.27
CA TYR A 8 10.14 2.53 -4.53
C TYR A 8 10.22 3.98 -5.02
N PRO A 9 9.29 4.45 -5.87
CA PRO A 9 9.30 5.80 -6.40
C PRO A 9 9.34 6.90 -5.36
N TRP A 10 8.72 6.72 -4.21
CA TRP A 10 8.72 7.72 -3.15
C TRP A 10 10.06 7.95 -2.48
N PHE A 11 11.08 7.17 -2.80
CA PHE A 11 12.44 7.45 -2.35
C PHE A 11 13.20 8.40 -3.27
N TYR A 12 12.81 8.53 -4.56
CA TYR A 12 13.60 9.27 -5.55
C TYR A 12 12.78 10.21 -6.46
N ARG A 13 11.46 10.33 -6.24
CA ARG A 13 10.62 11.29 -6.93
C ARG A 13 10.23 12.40 -5.97
N ASP A 14 10.64 13.64 -6.26
CA ASP A 14 10.45 14.78 -5.37
C ASP A 14 8.97 15.05 -5.08
N GLU A 15 8.10 14.89 -6.07
CA GLU A 15 6.65 15.04 -5.89
C GLU A 15 6.04 14.08 -4.87
N LEU A 16 6.75 13.01 -4.50
CA LEU A 16 6.31 12.01 -3.54
C LEU A 16 7.08 12.09 -2.22
N ASN A 17 8.38 12.40 -2.25
CA ASN A 17 9.21 12.36 -1.06
C ASN A 17 9.19 13.65 -0.24
N ASP A 18 8.71 14.75 -0.80
CA ASP A 18 8.56 16.03 -0.09
C ASP A 18 7.19 16.15 0.63
N ARG A 19 6.36 15.13 0.58
CA ARG A 19 5.09 15.11 1.31
C ARG A 19 5.31 14.82 2.78
N GLU A 20 4.76 15.64 3.64
CA GLU A 20 4.61 15.34 5.08
C GLU A 20 3.43 14.40 5.32
N PHE A 21 3.47 13.25 4.65
CA PHE A 21 2.40 12.27 4.62
C PHE A 21 2.92 10.91 4.11
N PHE A 22 2.18 9.82 4.33
CA PHE A 22 2.52 8.52 3.74
C PHE A 22 2.45 8.58 2.21
N PRO A 23 3.59 8.48 1.49
CA PRO A 23 3.62 8.75 0.05
C PRO A 23 2.88 7.74 -0.83
N TRP A 24 2.51 6.61 -0.27
CA TRP A 24 1.71 5.57 -0.95
C TRP A 24 0.21 5.69 -0.72
N ILE A 25 -0.26 6.65 0.07
CA ILE A 25 -1.68 6.90 0.30
C ILE A 25 -2.13 8.08 -0.57
N ASN A 26 -3.10 7.82 -1.42
CA ASN A 26 -3.68 8.83 -2.30
C ASN A 26 -5.22 8.80 -2.22
N ASN A 27 -5.86 9.82 -2.79
CA ASN A 27 -7.31 9.90 -2.95
C ASN A 27 -8.09 9.65 -1.64
N ILE A 28 -7.63 10.24 -0.52
CA ILE A 28 -8.30 10.07 0.77
C ILE A 28 -9.71 10.64 0.73
N GLU A 29 -9.88 11.80 0.12
CA GLU A 29 -11.17 12.48 -0.02
C GLU A 29 -12.18 11.60 -0.79
N TYR A 30 -11.73 10.96 -1.86
CA TYR A 30 -12.57 10.02 -2.58
C TYR A 30 -12.94 8.81 -1.73
N ARG A 31 -11.98 8.24 -0.98
CA ARG A 31 -12.26 7.12 -0.08
C ARG A 31 -13.19 7.52 1.07
N GLN A 32 -13.04 8.74 1.61
CA GLN A 32 -13.97 9.30 2.58
C GLN A 32 -15.38 9.40 2.00
N SER A 33 -15.53 9.83 0.74
CA SER A 33 -16.82 9.97 0.08
C SER A 33 -17.54 8.63 -0.18
N LEU A 34 -16.84 7.50 -0.14
CA LEU A 34 -17.46 6.17 -0.24
C LEU A 34 -18.17 5.74 1.04
N LEU A 35 -17.84 6.35 2.18
CA LEU A 35 -18.53 6.08 3.44
C LEU A 35 -19.94 6.69 3.41
N ASN A 36 -20.86 6.12 4.18
CA ASN A 36 -22.17 6.76 4.39
C ASN A 36 -22.05 8.03 5.23
N GLU A 37 -23.09 8.86 5.24
CA GLU A 37 -23.08 10.16 5.92
C GLU A 37 -22.87 10.04 7.44
N ASP A 38 -23.45 9.03 8.08
CA ASP A 38 -23.31 8.82 9.52
C ASP A 38 -21.85 8.55 9.91
N ILE A 39 -21.16 7.74 9.10
CA ILE A 39 -19.73 7.47 9.29
C ILE A 39 -18.89 8.71 8.96
N GLN A 40 -19.18 9.40 7.83
CA GLN A 40 -18.45 10.60 7.47
C GLN A 40 -18.51 11.69 8.54
N ASN A 41 -19.64 11.80 9.23
CA ASN A 41 -19.82 12.76 10.33
C ASN A 41 -19.02 12.38 11.60
N LYS A 42 -18.70 11.10 11.79
CA LYS A 42 -17.97 10.58 12.96
C LYS A 42 -16.49 10.41 12.71
N ILE A 43 -16.07 10.16 11.46
CA ILE A 43 -14.71 9.79 11.09
C ILE A 43 -14.18 10.75 10.02
N ASN A 44 -13.01 11.32 10.27
CA ASN A 44 -12.23 12.05 9.28
C ASN A 44 -10.99 11.20 8.91
N LEU A 45 -11.04 10.50 7.78
CA LEU A 45 -9.95 9.63 7.33
C LEU A 45 -8.64 10.40 7.14
N LYS A 46 -8.69 11.63 6.63
CA LYS A 46 -7.51 12.47 6.46
C LYS A 46 -6.83 12.73 7.80
N GLN A 47 -7.60 13.17 8.79
CA GLN A 47 -7.08 13.44 10.14
C GLN A 47 -6.52 12.19 10.81
N ILE A 48 -7.16 11.03 10.61
CA ILE A 48 -6.67 9.74 11.15
C ILE A 48 -5.31 9.41 10.56
N VAL A 49 -5.15 9.56 9.23
CA VAL A 49 -3.88 9.24 8.55
C VAL A 49 -2.79 10.28 8.90
N GLU A 50 -3.12 11.56 8.99
CA GLU A 50 -2.21 12.61 9.45
C GLU A 50 -1.73 12.36 10.89
N ASN A 51 -2.63 11.99 11.79
CA ASN A 51 -2.27 11.62 13.16
C ASN A 51 -1.39 10.39 13.21
N ALA A 52 -1.71 9.36 12.41
CA ALA A 52 -0.88 8.16 12.32
C ALA A 52 0.54 8.48 11.82
N TYR A 53 0.66 9.32 10.78
CA TYR A 53 1.94 9.79 10.28
C TYR A 53 2.73 10.55 11.36
N THR A 54 2.11 11.54 11.98
CA THR A 54 2.73 12.35 13.03
C THR A 54 3.18 11.50 14.22
N ASN A 55 2.35 10.58 14.68
CA ASN A 55 2.69 9.67 15.77
C ASN A 55 3.90 8.81 15.41
N THR A 56 3.93 8.28 14.19
CA THR A 56 5.06 7.47 13.70
C THR A 56 6.36 8.29 13.65
N ILE A 57 6.31 9.53 13.15
CA ILE A 57 7.49 10.40 13.12
C ILE A 57 7.98 10.71 14.54
N ASN A 58 7.07 10.87 15.50
CA ASN A 58 7.41 11.14 16.89
C ASN A 58 8.12 9.98 17.61
N GLU A 59 8.05 8.78 17.07
CA GLU A 59 8.84 7.63 17.56
C GLU A 59 10.32 7.74 17.19
N LEU A 60 10.66 8.51 16.13
CA LEU A 60 12.06 8.75 15.75
C LEU A 60 12.76 9.68 16.72
N PRO A 61 14.05 9.45 16.98
CA PRO A 61 14.89 10.45 17.65
C PRO A 61 14.86 11.79 16.90
N GLU A 62 14.83 12.89 17.62
CA GLU A 62 14.70 14.25 17.05
C GLU A 62 15.74 14.52 15.95
N LYS A 63 17.00 14.13 16.17
CA LYS A 63 18.10 14.25 15.21
C LYS A 63 17.85 13.54 13.86
N ASP A 64 17.00 12.52 13.83
CA ASP A 64 16.71 11.72 12.64
C ASP A 64 15.44 12.20 11.92
N ARG A 65 14.61 13.04 12.57
CA ARG A 65 13.40 13.63 11.98
C ARG A 65 13.69 14.69 10.92
N GLU A 66 14.85 15.33 10.99
CA GLU A 66 15.29 16.34 10.01
C GLU A 66 15.81 15.71 8.72
N ASP A 67 16.14 14.42 8.73
CA ASP A 67 16.58 13.68 7.54
C ASP A 67 15.37 13.02 6.87
N LYS A 68 14.89 13.62 5.77
CA LYS A 68 13.73 13.11 5.02
C LYS A 68 13.88 11.65 4.59
N TYR A 69 15.08 11.19 4.29
CA TYR A 69 15.31 9.81 3.87
C TYR A 69 15.26 8.82 5.03
N LYS A 70 15.65 9.23 6.22
CA LYS A 70 15.46 8.44 7.43
C LYS A 70 13.97 8.35 7.78
N VAL A 71 13.25 9.47 7.70
CA VAL A 71 11.81 9.50 7.87
C VAL A 71 11.12 8.53 6.89
N LEU A 72 11.43 8.66 5.58
CA LEU A 72 10.88 7.78 4.55
C LEU A 72 11.22 6.31 4.78
N PHE A 73 12.46 6.01 5.16
CA PHE A 73 12.87 4.65 5.47
C PHE A 73 12.08 4.09 6.65
N TYR A 74 11.93 4.88 7.73
CA TYR A 74 11.22 4.46 8.93
C TYR A 74 9.74 4.19 8.66
N ILE A 75 9.02 5.15 8.08
CA ILE A 75 7.61 4.95 7.75
C ILE A 75 7.40 3.79 6.76
N ASN A 76 8.32 3.62 5.81
CA ASN A 76 8.26 2.52 4.87
C ASN A 76 8.41 1.16 5.57
N MET A 77 9.31 1.03 6.53
CA MET A 77 9.52 -0.21 7.27
C MET A 77 8.39 -0.51 8.25
N THR A 78 7.93 0.49 9.00
CA THR A 78 6.92 0.31 10.06
C THR A 78 5.49 0.20 9.56
N HIS A 79 5.19 0.69 8.35
CA HIS A 79 3.84 0.64 7.78
C HIS A 79 3.77 -0.14 6.46
N PHE A 80 4.47 0.31 5.42
CA PHE A 80 4.32 -0.28 4.10
C PHE A 80 4.88 -1.71 4.02
N ALA A 81 6.11 -1.90 4.46
CA ALA A 81 6.77 -3.21 4.46
C ALA A 81 6.07 -4.19 5.41
N GLN A 82 5.63 -3.73 6.58
CA GLN A 82 4.88 -4.54 7.53
C GLN A 82 3.58 -5.05 6.91
N CYS A 83 2.80 -4.19 6.26
CA CYS A 83 1.58 -4.59 5.57
C CYS A 83 1.84 -5.68 4.50
N LEU A 84 2.94 -5.55 3.74
CA LEU A 84 3.32 -6.56 2.74
C LEU A 84 3.72 -7.88 3.38
N LEU A 85 4.46 -7.83 4.49
CA LEU A 85 4.90 -9.02 5.24
C LEU A 85 3.72 -9.76 5.85
N GLU A 86 2.84 -9.06 6.54
CA GLU A 86 1.63 -9.65 7.14
C GLU A 86 0.73 -10.30 6.10
N ARG A 87 0.49 -9.61 4.99
CA ARG A 87 -0.30 -10.17 3.89
C ARG A 87 0.34 -11.46 3.36
N LYS A 88 1.65 -11.42 3.10
CA LYS A 88 2.37 -12.58 2.57
C LYS A 88 2.33 -13.74 3.56
N ASP A 89 2.63 -13.49 4.82
CA ASP A 89 2.63 -14.50 5.87
C ASP A 89 1.27 -15.18 5.99
N ARG A 90 0.21 -14.41 6.18
CA ARG A 90 -1.16 -14.94 6.32
C ARG A 90 -1.61 -15.76 5.11
N MET A 91 -1.34 -15.27 3.89
CA MET A 91 -1.75 -15.97 2.67
C MET A 91 -0.97 -17.27 2.46
N THR A 92 0.33 -17.29 2.73
CA THR A 92 1.14 -18.50 2.54
C THR A 92 0.92 -19.50 3.67
N MET A 93 0.79 -19.05 4.92
CA MET A 93 0.52 -19.91 6.06
C MET A 93 -0.87 -20.56 5.98
N TYR A 94 -1.85 -19.89 5.39
CA TYR A 94 -3.14 -20.53 5.07
C TYR A 94 -2.98 -21.80 4.23
N SER A 95 -1.97 -21.83 3.37
CA SER A 95 -1.62 -23.00 2.56
C SER A 95 -0.49 -23.85 3.17
N SER A 96 -0.18 -23.67 4.46
CA SER A 96 0.90 -24.35 5.19
C SER A 96 2.29 -24.16 4.57
N VAL A 97 2.53 -23.00 3.95
CA VAL A 97 3.81 -22.63 3.33
C VAL A 97 4.42 -21.46 4.10
N GLU A 98 5.58 -21.65 4.70
CA GLU A 98 6.33 -20.58 5.35
C GLU A 98 7.10 -19.74 4.31
N ALA A 99 6.83 -18.44 4.25
CA ALA A 99 7.55 -17.52 3.39
C ALA A 99 8.80 -16.97 4.06
N ARG A 100 9.97 -17.13 3.45
CA ARG A 100 11.22 -16.54 3.90
C ARG A 100 11.52 -15.24 3.15
N VAL A 101 11.95 -14.21 3.90
CA VAL A 101 12.19 -12.85 3.40
C VAL A 101 13.61 -12.38 3.76
N PRO A 102 14.65 -12.84 3.07
CA PRO A 102 16.05 -12.61 3.46
C PRO A 102 16.46 -11.14 3.50
N PHE A 103 15.76 -10.26 2.78
CA PHE A 103 16.00 -8.81 2.83
C PHE A 103 15.36 -8.12 4.05
N VAL A 104 14.69 -8.83 4.93
CA VAL A 104 14.15 -8.30 6.19
C VAL A 104 14.98 -8.80 7.38
N ASP A 105 16.25 -9.07 7.14
CA ASP A 105 17.22 -9.32 8.20
C ASP A 105 17.51 -8.04 8.99
N THR A 106 17.38 -8.11 10.32
CA THR A 106 17.52 -6.95 11.19
C THR A 106 18.89 -6.31 11.11
N LYS A 107 19.97 -7.10 11.01
CA LYS A 107 21.33 -6.59 10.89
C LYS A 107 21.55 -5.83 9.58
N LEU A 108 20.92 -6.33 8.49
CA LEU A 108 20.96 -5.65 7.21
C LEU A 108 20.18 -4.33 7.25
N ILE A 109 19.01 -4.32 7.90
CA ILE A 109 18.21 -3.11 8.08
C ILE A 109 18.96 -2.07 8.90
N GLU A 110 19.56 -2.45 10.04
CA GLU A 110 20.36 -1.57 10.89
C GLU A 110 21.59 -1.02 10.16
N TYR A 111 22.26 -1.84 9.37
CA TYR A 111 23.37 -1.40 8.53
C TYR A 111 22.93 -0.34 7.52
N LEU A 112 21.85 -0.61 6.79
CA LEU A 112 21.33 0.30 5.76
C LEU A 112 20.71 1.57 6.35
N TRP A 113 20.17 1.51 7.58
CA TRP A 113 19.71 2.69 8.30
C TRP A 113 20.80 3.75 8.48
N ASN A 114 22.00 3.30 8.78
CA ASN A 114 23.15 4.18 9.05
C ASN A 114 23.85 4.68 7.78
N LEU A 115 23.47 4.20 6.60
CA LEU A 115 24.10 4.64 5.35
C LEU A 115 23.38 5.87 4.77
N PRO A 116 24.13 6.84 4.24
CA PRO A 116 23.57 7.93 3.45
C PRO A 116 22.74 7.42 2.28
N PHE A 117 21.71 8.17 1.91
CA PHE A 117 20.77 7.74 0.85
C PHE A 117 21.46 7.55 -0.51
N ASP A 118 22.55 8.28 -0.78
CA ASP A 118 23.34 8.14 -2.01
C ASP A 118 23.88 6.73 -2.26
N TYR A 119 24.01 5.92 -1.24
CA TYR A 119 24.34 4.49 -1.41
C TYR A 119 23.17 3.67 -1.90
N LYS A 120 21.94 4.12 -1.67
CA LYS A 120 20.71 3.45 -2.08
C LYS A 120 20.25 3.88 -3.47
N TYR A 121 20.43 5.17 -3.79
CA TYR A 121 20.07 5.76 -5.07
C TYR A 121 21.16 6.70 -5.58
N ARG A 122 21.72 6.37 -6.74
CA ARG A 122 22.81 7.14 -7.36
C ARG A 122 22.71 7.03 -8.89
N ASN A 123 23.02 8.12 -9.60
CA ASN A 123 23.05 8.17 -11.06
C ASN A 123 21.76 7.63 -11.70
N ASN A 124 20.60 8.04 -11.18
CA ASN A 124 19.28 7.55 -11.63
C ASN A 124 19.12 6.01 -11.54
N THR A 125 19.84 5.39 -10.61
CA THR A 125 19.79 3.95 -10.42
C THR A 125 19.36 3.64 -8.99
N GLU A 126 18.19 3.03 -8.87
CA GLU A 126 17.67 2.53 -7.60
C GLU A 126 18.41 1.26 -7.15
N LYS A 127 18.46 1.03 -5.84
CA LYS A 127 19.15 -0.13 -5.23
C LYS A 127 20.65 -0.16 -5.58
N TYR A 128 21.27 1.00 -5.69
CA TYR A 128 22.62 1.15 -6.20
C TYR A 128 23.63 0.26 -5.46
N LEU A 129 23.67 0.32 -4.12
CA LEU A 129 24.58 -0.49 -3.30
C LEU A 129 24.37 -2.01 -3.54
N LEU A 130 23.11 -2.44 -3.64
CA LEU A 130 22.80 -3.85 -3.90
C LEU A 130 23.36 -4.29 -5.26
N ARG A 131 23.20 -3.45 -6.29
CA ARG A 131 23.72 -3.74 -7.63
C ARG A 131 25.25 -3.81 -7.63
N GLU A 132 25.93 -2.86 -6.99
CA GLU A 132 27.39 -2.88 -6.88
C GLU A 132 27.89 -4.12 -6.13
N ALA A 133 27.21 -4.54 -5.06
CA ALA A 133 27.57 -5.73 -4.29
C ALA A 133 27.47 -7.04 -5.10
N PHE A 134 26.59 -7.09 -6.11
CA PHE A 134 26.39 -8.29 -6.95
C PHE A 134 27.06 -8.20 -8.31
N LYS A 135 27.83 -7.15 -8.57
CA LYS A 135 28.57 -6.98 -9.81
C LYS A 135 29.59 -8.12 -10.00
N GLY A 136 29.54 -8.76 -11.14
CA GLY A 136 30.38 -9.93 -11.44
C GLY A 136 29.92 -11.23 -10.76
N ILE A 137 28.84 -11.21 -9.97
CA ILE A 137 28.26 -12.40 -9.34
C ILE A 137 27.02 -12.87 -10.11
N ILE A 138 26.17 -11.95 -10.54
CA ILE A 138 24.97 -12.24 -11.33
C ILE A 138 25.12 -11.65 -12.75
N PRO A 139 24.42 -12.21 -13.76
CA PRO A 139 24.48 -11.68 -15.13
C PRO A 139 24.05 -10.21 -15.20
N ASP A 140 24.73 -9.43 -16.03
CA ASP A 140 24.50 -7.99 -16.18
C ASP A 140 23.06 -7.66 -16.60
N GLU A 141 22.44 -8.49 -17.43
CA GLU A 141 21.05 -8.36 -17.85
C GLU A 141 20.05 -8.40 -16.68
N ILE A 142 20.38 -9.15 -15.61
CA ILE A 142 19.62 -9.21 -14.36
C ILE A 142 20.00 -8.02 -13.47
N LEU A 143 21.31 -7.77 -13.34
CA LEU A 143 21.87 -6.75 -12.46
C LEU A 143 21.35 -5.34 -12.80
N TYR A 144 21.32 -5.01 -14.10
CA TYR A 144 20.94 -3.68 -14.59
C TYR A 144 19.49 -3.60 -15.09
N ARG A 145 18.70 -4.64 -14.88
CA ARG A 145 17.28 -4.62 -15.23
C ARG A 145 16.58 -3.50 -14.49
N LYS A 146 15.82 -2.67 -15.24
CA LYS A 146 14.95 -1.65 -14.63
C LYS A 146 13.89 -2.31 -13.75
N LYS A 147 13.55 -1.62 -12.65
CA LYS A 147 12.45 -2.06 -11.79
C LYS A 147 11.16 -2.16 -12.60
N ASN A 148 10.55 -3.34 -12.55
CA ASN A 148 9.19 -3.53 -13.00
C ASN A 148 8.31 -3.81 -11.76
N PRO A 149 7.19 -3.10 -11.60
CA PRO A 149 6.21 -3.46 -10.59
C PRO A 149 5.62 -4.85 -10.91
N TYR A 150 5.00 -5.49 -9.94
CA TYR A 150 4.18 -6.66 -10.23
C TYR A 150 3.18 -6.33 -11.33
N PRO A 151 2.88 -7.29 -12.23
CA PRO A 151 1.90 -7.05 -13.26
C PRO A 151 0.59 -6.58 -12.63
N LYS A 152 0.17 -5.38 -12.98
CA LYS A 152 -1.19 -4.94 -12.69
C LYS A 152 -2.11 -5.86 -13.49
N THR A 153 -3.21 -6.29 -12.89
CA THR A 153 -4.20 -7.07 -13.62
C THR A 153 -4.90 -6.13 -14.61
N HIS A 154 -4.41 -6.13 -15.84
CA HIS A 154 -5.02 -5.41 -16.97
C HIS A 154 -6.06 -6.24 -17.71
N ASN A 155 -6.30 -7.48 -17.28
CA ASN A 155 -7.29 -8.32 -17.90
C ASN A 155 -8.70 -7.77 -17.62
N PRO A 156 -9.48 -7.36 -18.64
CA PRO A 156 -10.84 -6.87 -18.46
C PRO A 156 -11.74 -7.85 -17.72
N GLN A 157 -11.49 -9.15 -17.86
CA GLN A 157 -12.24 -10.19 -17.16
C GLN A 157 -12.10 -10.10 -15.64
N PHE A 158 -10.98 -9.58 -15.12
CA PHE A 158 -10.82 -9.36 -13.68
C PHE A 158 -11.81 -8.30 -13.19
N LEU A 159 -11.85 -7.13 -13.85
CA LEU A 159 -12.80 -6.06 -13.51
C LEU A 159 -14.26 -6.55 -13.62
N GLU A 160 -14.60 -7.26 -14.69
CA GLU A 160 -15.92 -7.82 -14.89
C GLU A 160 -16.30 -8.78 -13.76
N SER A 161 -15.39 -9.71 -13.42
CA SER A 161 -15.62 -10.72 -12.39
C SER A 161 -15.81 -10.13 -11.01
N VAL A 162 -14.91 -9.21 -10.58
CA VAL A 162 -15.02 -8.59 -9.24
C VAL A 162 -16.23 -7.66 -9.15
N SER A 163 -16.57 -6.97 -10.27
CA SER A 163 -17.77 -6.13 -10.33
C SER A 163 -19.04 -6.97 -10.21
N LYS A 164 -19.10 -8.12 -10.88
CA LYS A 164 -20.22 -9.05 -10.75
C LYS A 164 -20.37 -9.55 -9.32
N LEU A 165 -19.28 -10.01 -8.72
CA LEU A 165 -19.27 -10.51 -7.34
C LEU A 165 -19.75 -9.44 -6.34
N LEU A 166 -19.26 -8.20 -6.47
CA LEU A 166 -19.70 -7.13 -5.58
C LEU A 166 -21.19 -6.78 -5.80
N LYS A 167 -21.67 -6.74 -7.05
CA LYS A 167 -23.10 -6.50 -7.36
C LYS A 167 -24.00 -7.57 -6.73
N GLU A 168 -23.64 -8.85 -6.85
CA GLU A 168 -24.37 -9.95 -6.21
C GLU A 168 -24.46 -9.79 -4.69
N ARG A 169 -23.37 -9.32 -4.05
CA ARG A 169 -23.36 -9.02 -2.61
C ARG A 169 -24.28 -7.85 -2.24
N LEU A 170 -24.34 -6.82 -3.09
CA LEU A 170 -25.21 -5.66 -2.88
C LEU A 170 -26.72 -5.95 -3.11
N GLU A 171 -27.08 -7.08 -3.72
CA GLU A 171 -28.48 -7.54 -3.77
C GLU A 171 -29.00 -7.93 -2.37
N ASN A 172 -28.11 -8.40 -1.49
CA ASN A 172 -28.44 -8.70 -0.12
C ASN A 172 -28.49 -7.40 0.74
N LYS A 173 -29.70 -6.89 0.95
CA LYS A 173 -29.93 -5.67 1.75
C LYS A 173 -29.51 -5.78 3.23
N ASN A 174 -29.25 -7.00 3.71
CA ASN A 174 -28.71 -7.24 5.06
C ASN A 174 -27.16 -7.22 5.10
N SER A 175 -26.49 -7.01 3.96
CA SER A 175 -25.03 -6.84 3.96
C SER A 175 -24.61 -5.71 4.90
N LYS A 176 -23.60 -5.96 5.71
CA LYS A 176 -23.03 -4.96 6.63
C LYS A 176 -22.38 -3.77 5.92
N LEU A 177 -22.11 -3.89 4.59
CA LEU A 177 -21.67 -2.75 3.78
C LEU A 177 -22.63 -1.57 3.84
N TYR A 178 -23.96 -1.82 3.90
CA TYR A 178 -24.98 -0.78 4.00
C TYR A 178 -24.84 0.09 5.27
N LYS A 179 -24.23 -0.45 6.32
CA LYS A 179 -24.00 0.30 7.56
C LYS A 179 -22.78 1.22 7.48
N ILE A 180 -21.85 0.93 6.57
CA ILE A 180 -20.54 1.62 6.51
C ILE A 180 -20.44 2.51 5.28
N PHE A 181 -20.90 2.02 4.12
CA PHE A 181 -20.68 2.67 2.83
C PHE A 181 -21.95 3.26 2.23
N SER A 182 -21.78 4.30 1.44
CA SER A 182 -22.81 4.82 0.53
C SER A 182 -22.93 3.89 -0.68
N ILE A 183 -24.05 3.20 -0.77
CA ILE A 183 -24.30 2.26 -1.86
C ILE A 183 -24.40 2.98 -3.20
N ASP A 184 -24.92 4.19 -3.22
CA ASP A 184 -24.97 5.02 -4.44
C ASP A 184 -23.55 5.30 -4.95
N LYS A 185 -22.61 5.65 -4.05
CA LYS A 185 -21.22 5.86 -4.42
C LYS A 185 -20.51 4.58 -4.87
N ILE A 186 -20.87 3.43 -4.31
CA ILE A 186 -20.35 2.13 -4.80
C ILE A 186 -20.90 1.84 -6.21
N ASN A 187 -22.18 2.14 -6.47
CA ASN A 187 -22.75 1.99 -7.80
C ASN A 187 -22.10 2.94 -8.81
N ASP A 188 -21.88 4.22 -8.44
CA ASP A 188 -21.12 5.19 -9.25
C ASP A 188 -19.71 4.63 -9.59
N LEU A 189 -19.02 4.04 -8.61
CA LEU A 189 -17.73 3.40 -8.82
C LEU A 189 -17.82 2.25 -9.82
N LEU A 190 -18.83 1.39 -9.70
CA LEU A 190 -19.04 0.25 -10.59
C LEU A 190 -19.30 0.68 -12.03
N GLU A 191 -19.98 1.81 -12.24
CA GLU A 191 -20.38 2.33 -13.55
C GLU A 191 -19.31 3.26 -14.17
N SER A 192 -18.39 3.83 -13.37
CA SER A 192 -17.36 4.74 -13.84
C SER A 192 -16.44 4.07 -14.87
N LYS A 193 -15.76 4.86 -15.70
CA LYS A 193 -14.69 4.35 -16.58
C LYS A 193 -13.41 4.10 -15.79
N ASP A 194 -12.73 3.00 -16.07
CA ASP A 194 -11.53 2.55 -15.33
C ASP A 194 -10.32 3.47 -15.50
N ASP A 195 -10.21 4.15 -16.64
CA ASP A 195 -9.00 4.88 -17.05
C ASP A 195 -8.71 6.18 -16.27
N ASP A 196 -9.67 6.66 -15.48
CA ASP A 196 -9.58 7.97 -14.83
C ASP A 196 -9.19 7.88 -13.32
N MET A 197 -9.04 6.68 -12.77
CA MET A 197 -8.76 6.52 -11.36
C MET A 197 -7.28 6.43 -11.04
N LEU A 198 -6.74 7.43 -10.35
CA LEU A 198 -5.40 7.37 -9.76
C LEU A 198 -5.32 6.24 -8.72
N PRO A 199 -4.15 5.59 -8.57
CA PRO A 199 -3.96 4.60 -7.52
C PRO A 199 -4.31 5.20 -6.14
N TRP A 200 -5.20 4.54 -5.41
CA TRP A 200 -5.61 4.96 -4.07
C TRP A 200 -4.64 4.47 -2.99
N TYR A 201 -3.85 3.44 -3.31
CA TYR A 201 -2.81 2.92 -2.44
C TYR A 201 -1.65 2.33 -3.26
N GLY A 202 -0.41 2.59 -2.83
CA GLY A 202 0.78 2.12 -3.52
C GLY A 202 0.88 2.65 -4.96
N GLN A 203 1.29 1.78 -5.87
CA GLN A 203 1.49 2.12 -7.28
C GLN A 203 0.42 1.53 -8.22
N LEU A 204 -0.31 0.53 -7.75
CA LEU A 204 -1.09 -0.37 -8.62
C LEU A 204 -2.57 -0.45 -8.26
N MET A 205 -2.96 0.01 -7.07
CA MET A 205 -4.32 -0.15 -6.57
C MET A 205 -5.24 0.91 -7.19
N THR A 206 -5.92 0.53 -8.27
CA THR A 206 -6.90 1.35 -8.99
C THR A 206 -8.31 0.78 -8.82
N LYS A 207 -9.26 1.14 -9.66
CA LYS A 207 -10.67 0.75 -9.59
C LYS A 207 -10.90 -0.76 -9.41
N PRO A 208 -10.33 -1.67 -10.23
CA PRO A 208 -10.58 -3.10 -10.07
C PRO A 208 -10.19 -3.63 -8.68
N GLN A 209 -9.06 -3.12 -8.16
CA GLN A 209 -8.58 -3.51 -6.84
C GLN A 209 -9.42 -2.88 -5.71
N LEU A 210 -10.00 -1.70 -5.92
CA LEU A 210 -10.91 -1.09 -4.95
C LEU A 210 -12.23 -1.88 -4.88
N ILE A 211 -12.77 -2.29 -6.02
CA ILE A 211 -13.97 -3.14 -6.09
C ILE A 211 -13.71 -4.49 -5.40
N ALA A 212 -12.57 -5.12 -5.70
CA ALA A 212 -12.16 -6.36 -5.04
C ALA A 212 -12.02 -6.17 -3.52
N TYR A 213 -11.41 -5.07 -3.09
CA TYR A 213 -11.28 -4.74 -1.67
C TYR A 213 -12.64 -4.59 -0.97
N LEU A 214 -13.60 -3.92 -1.59
CA LEU A 214 -14.96 -3.78 -1.02
C LEU A 214 -15.66 -5.14 -0.93
N TYR A 215 -15.49 -6.00 -1.93
CA TYR A 215 -16.00 -7.37 -1.91
C TYR A 215 -15.38 -8.21 -0.79
N GLU A 216 -14.05 -8.19 -0.67
CA GLU A 216 -13.32 -8.90 0.39
C GLU A 216 -13.69 -8.37 1.78
N PHE A 217 -13.88 -7.05 1.89
CA PHE A 217 -14.31 -6.42 3.13
C PHE A 217 -15.72 -6.85 3.56
N ASP A 218 -16.65 -6.98 2.59
CA ASP A 218 -17.98 -7.53 2.86
C ASP A 218 -17.93 -8.99 3.31
N LEU A 219 -17.09 -9.81 2.68
CA LEU A 219 -16.88 -11.20 3.12
C LEU A 219 -16.35 -11.27 4.55
N TRP A 220 -15.39 -10.42 4.88
CA TRP A 220 -14.84 -10.35 6.23
C TRP A 220 -15.88 -9.89 7.25
N LEU A 221 -16.68 -8.86 6.94
CA LEU A 221 -17.77 -8.40 7.79
C LEU A 221 -18.90 -9.42 7.94
N GLY A 222 -19.07 -10.30 6.96
CA GLY A 222 -20.08 -11.35 6.96
C GLY A 222 -19.85 -12.46 7.98
N GLY A 223 -18.67 -12.50 8.63
CA GLY A 223 -18.42 -13.37 9.77
C GLY A 223 -19.37 -13.08 10.93
N ASP A 224 -19.88 -14.14 11.56
CA ASP A 224 -20.92 -14.05 12.61
C ASP A 224 -20.46 -13.31 13.87
N GLU A 225 -19.14 -13.15 14.05
CA GLU A 225 -18.53 -12.57 15.25
C GLU A 225 -18.32 -11.05 15.15
N ILE A 226 -18.59 -10.42 14.01
CA ILE A 226 -18.36 -8.97 13.84
C ILE A 226 -19.67 -8.22 14.01
N GLU A 227 -19.76 -7.44 15.08
CA GLU A 227 -20.81 -6.46 15.29
C GLU A 227 -20.30 -5.07 14.89
N ILE A 228 -21.17 -4.29 14.23
CA ILE A 228 -20.89 -2.89 13.88
C ILE A 228 -21.72 -2.04 14.81
N ASP A 229 -21.04 -1.43 15.77
CA ASP A 229 -21.59 -0.43 16.70
C ASP A 229 -21.16 0.97 16.24
N ILE A 230 -22.13 1.75 15.72
CA ILE A 230 -21.84 3.05 15.11
C ILE A 230 -22.78 4.11 15.71
#